data_a5e6108b01cf6816ba182a5ca275e10c
#
_entry.id   a5e6108b01cf6816ba182a5ca275e10c
#
_cell.length_a   1.000
_cell.length_b   1.000
_cell.length_c   1.000
_cell.angle_alpha   90.00
_cell.angle_beta   90.00
_cell.angle_gamma   90.00
#
_symmetry.space_group_name_H-M   'P 1'
#
loop_
_entity.id
_entity.type
_entity.pdbx_description
1 polymer ?
#
loop_
_entity_poly.entity_id
_entity_poly.type
_entity_poly.pdbx_seq_one_letter_code
_entity_poly.pdbx_strand_id
1 'polypeptide(L)'
;MTYREARPWAEAIKQQVLERRMPPWNAVKGFGEFKNDAGLAQEDLEIIGEWVDGGVPEGNPLFMPAPDFPAAPGENHDGGRRLAVSGTRVMRPGVEAIGIAPDLIPATGSLQAVARKPDGVIEPLIWIEKFNPKFNESYYFREPLRFPAGTIIEVTPKTASIVLIIK
;
A
#
# COMPACT_ATOMS: atom_id res chain seq x y z
N MET A 1 9.89 -13.39 -17.38
CA MET A 1 8.66 -13.76 -18.12
C MET A 1 8.71 -13.05 -19.45
N THR A 2 8.55 -13.77 -20.55
CA THR A 2 8.52 -13.22 -21.91
C THR A 2 7.08 -13.02 -22.37
N TYR A 3 6.87 -12.27 -23.46
CA TYR A 3 5.54 -12.12 -24.07
C TYR A 3 4.88 -13.47 -24.35
N ARG A 4 5.62 -14.43 -24.93
CA ARG A 4 5.10 -15.77 -25.27
C ARG A 4 4.63 -16.55 -24.05
N GLU A 5 5.27 -16.34 -22.90
CA GLU A 5 4.88 -16.97 -21.63
C GLU A 5 3.67 -16.25 -21.00
N ALA A 6 3.56 -14.92 -21.14
CA ALA A 6 2.49 -14.14 -20.57
C ALA A 6 1.18 -14.20 -21.36
N ARG A 7 1.28 -14.24 -22.71
CA ARG A 7 0.12 -14.18 -23.62
C ARG A 7 -1.00 -15.17 -23.29
N PRO A 8 -0.73 -16.47 -23.02
CA PRO A 8 -1.80 -17.43 -22.67
C PRO A 8 -2.56 -17.08 -21.42
N TRP A 9 -1.99 -16.24 -20.55
CA TRP A 9 -2.56 -15.83 -19.27
C TRP A 9 -3.19 -14.43 -19.29
N ALA A 10 -3.23 -13.76 -20.45
CA ALA A 10 -3.62 -12.37 -20.54
C ALA A 10 -4.99 -12.07 -19.91
N GLU A 11 -6.01 -12.87 -20.18
CA GLU A 11 -7.34 -12.72 -19.56
C GLU A 11 -7.29 -12.92 -18.04
N ALA A 12 -6.56 -13.93 -17.59
CA ALA A 12 -6.39 -14.16 -16.14
C ALA A 12 -5.62 -13.02 -15.48
N ILE A 13 -4.58 -12.48 -16.14
CA ILE A 13 -3.83 -11.31 -15.66
C ILE A 13 -4.77 -10.11 -15.53
N LYS A 14 -5.52 -9.78 -16.59
CA LYS A 14 -6.51 -8.70 -16.59
C LYS A 14 -7.48 -8.84 -15.42
N GLN A 15 -8.08 -10.03 -15.27
CA GLN A 15 -9.01 -10.27 -14.16
C GLN A 15 -8.35 -10.04 -12.80
N GLN A 16 -7.15 -10.59 -12.57
CA GLN A 16 -6.47 -10.47 -11.28
C GLN A 16 -6.09 -9.01 -10.95
N VAL A 17 -5.66 -8.23 -11.94
CA VAL A 17 -5.29 -6.82 -11.70
C VAL A 17 -6.53 -5.93 -11.53
N LEU A 18 -7.59 -6.11 -12.33
CA LEU A 18 -8.83 -5.34 -12.19
C LEU A 18 -9.55 -5.63 -10.87
N GLU A 19 -9.49 -6.86 -10.37
CA GLU A 19 -10.00 -7.25 -9.06
C GLU A 19 -9.05 -6.86 -7.92
N ARG A 20 -7.90 -6.22 -8.22
CA ARG A 20 -6.86 -5.81 -7.27
C ARG A 20 -6.33 -6.96 -6.40
N ARG A 21 -6.27 -8.18 -6.98
CA ARG A 21 -5.63 -9.34 -6.36
C ARG A 21 -4.14 -9.42 -6.69
N MET A 22 -3.73 -8.74 -7.76
CA MET A 22 -2.34 -8.63 -8.20
C MET A 22 -2.05 -7.17 -8.57
N PRO A 23 -0.86 -6.66 -8.24
CA PRO A 23 0.15 -7.30 -7.36
C PRO A 23 -0.37 -7.54 -5.94
N PRO A 24 0.30 -8.39 -5.12
CA PRO A 24 -0.10 -8.68 -3.74
C PRO A 24 0.14 -7.48 -2.82
N TRP A 25 -0.82 -6.55 -2.80
CA TRP A 25 -0.73 -5.28 -2.10
C TRP A 25 -2.10 -4.84 -1.59
N ASN A 26 -2.22 -4.54 -0.29
CA ASN A 26 -3.50 -4.17 0.29
C ASN A 26 -3.73 -2.65 0.39
N ALA A 27 -2.66 -1.84 0.44
CA ALA A 27 -2.82 -0.40 0.59
C ALA A 27 -3.29 0.26 -0.72
N VAL A 28 -4.24 1.19 -0.60
CA VAL A 28 -4.71 1.97 -1.74
C VAL A 28 -3.63 2.96 -2.16
N LYS A 29 -3.25 2.92 -3.44
CA LYS A 29 -2.23 3.81 -4.01
C LYS A 29 -2.64 5.27 -3.88
N GLY A 30 -1.67 6.12 -3.50
CA GLY A 30 -1.90 7.55 -3.29
C GLY A 30 -2.47 7.90 -1.91
N PHE A 31 -2.69 6.92 -1.03
CA PHE A 31 -3.05 7.14 0.37
C PHE A 31 -1.95 6.63 1.29
N GLY A 32 -1.04 7.52 1.65
CA GLY A 32 0.28 7.21 2.20
C GLY A 32 1.32 7.00 1.08
N GLU A 33 2.56 7.29 1.38
CA GLU A 33 3.69 7.11 0.47
C GLU A 33 4.64 6.05 1.03
N PHE A 34 4.77 4.91 0.34
CA PHE A 34 5.56 3.79 0.80
C PHE A 34 6.78 3.54 -0.11
N LYS A 35 7.90 3.07 0.49
CA LYS A 35 9.14 2.72 -0.23
C LYS A 35 8.93 1.57 -1.21
N ASN A 36 8.12 0.60 -0.80
CA ASN A 36 7.86 -0.64 -1.51
C ASN A 36 6.46 -0.67 -2.14
N ASP A 37 5.94 0.49 -2.55
CA ASP A 37 4.61 0.57 -3.16
C ASP A 37 4.53 -0.27 -4.44
N ALA A 38 3.91 -1.43 -4.33
CA ALA A 38 3.66 -2.35 -5.43
C ALA A 38 2.27 -2.15 -6.07
N GLY A 39 1.47 -1.21 -5.55
CA GLY A 39 0.14 -0.93 -6.08
C GLY A 39 0.18 -0.40 -7.52
N LEU A 40 -0.70 -0.88 -8.38
CA LEU A 40 -0.89 -0.34 -9.72
C LEU A 40 -1.73 0.95 -9.65
N ALA A 41 -1.34 1.94 -10.44
CA ALA A 41 -2.16 3.13 -10.65
C ALA A 41 -3.39 2.78 -11.49
N GLN A 42 -4.38 3.67 -11.51
CA GLN A 42 -5.59 3.44 -12.31
C GLN A 42 -5.26 3.36 -13.80
N GLU A 43 -4.32 4.18 -14.26
CA GLU A 43 -3.83 4.18 -15.64
C GLU A 43 -3.19 2.84 -16.03
N ASP A 44 -2.43 2.21 -15.11
CA ASP A 44 -1.82 0.90 -15.36
C ASP A 44 -2.88 -0.19 -15.54
N LEU A 45 -3.97 -0.13 -14.74
CA LEU A 45 -5.09 -1.07 -14.85
C LEU A 45 -5.81 -0.91 -16.20
N GLU A 46 -6.03 0.33 -16.64
CA GLU A 46 -6.67 0.65 -17.91
C GLU A 46 -5.81 0.17 -19.08
N ILE A 47 -4.50 0.44 -19.06
CA ILE A 47 -3.55 -0.03 -20.08
C ILE A 47 -3.56 -1.56 -20.18
N ILE A 48 -3.54 -2.28 -19.07
CA ILE A 48 -3.59 -3.74 -19.08
C ILE A 48 -4.93 -4.23 -19.64
N GLY A 49 -6.03 -3.59 -19.23
CA GLY A 49 -7.36 -3.91 -19.76
C GLY A 49 -7.45 -3.74 -21.25
N GLU A 50 -7.08 -2.58 -21.76
CA GLU A 50 -7.09 -2.24 -23.19
C GLU A 50 -6.15 -3.13 -24.02
N TRP A 51 -4.95 -3.45 -23.48
CA TRP A 51 -4.03 -4.36 -24.12
C TRP A 51 -4.64 -5.74 -24.35
N VAL A 52 -5.36 -6.28 -23.36
CA VAL A 52 -6.01 -7.58 -23.48
C VAL A 52 -7.19 -7.50 -24.44
N ASP A 53 -8.05 -6.48 -24.32
CA ASP A 53 -9.21 -6.28 -25.21
C ASP A 53 -8.80 -6.01 -26.66
N GLY A 54 -7.62 -5.41 -26.86
CA GLY A 54 -7.02 -5.18 -28.17
C GLY A 54 -6.37 -6.41 -28.82
N GLY A 55 -6.55 -7.60 -28.22
CA GLY A 55 -6.06 -8.86 -28.79
C GLY A 55 -4.62 -9.20 -28.42
N VAL A 56 -4.12 -8.62 -27.32
CA VAL A 56 -2.79 -8.95 -26.78
C VAL A 56 -1.66 -8.74 -27.82
N PRO A 57 -1.49 -7.55 -28.40
CA PRO A 57 -0.44 -7.33 -29.41
C PRO A 57 0.96 -7.44 -28.76
N GLU A 58 1.89 -8.11 -29.47
CA GLU A 58 3.31 -8.08 -29.10
C GLU A 58 3.90 -6.75 -29.56
N GLY A 59 4.30 -5.90 -28.63
CA GLY A 59 4.99 -4.66 -28.98
C GLY A 59 6.33 -4.91 -29.68
N ASN A 60 7.00 -3.84 -30.13
CA ASN A 60 8.33 -3.96 -30.72
C ASN A 60 9.38 -4.18 -29.62
N PRO A 61 10.06 -5.35 -29.58
CA PRO A 61 11.07 -5.65 -28.57
C PRO A 61 12.23 -4.65 -28.50
N LEU A 62 12.52 -3.94 -29.61
CA LEU A 62 13.58 -2.93 -29.66
C LEU A 62 13.29 -1.69 -28.80
N PHE A 63 12.01 -1.45 -28.49
CA PHE A 63 11.58 -0.32 -27.66
C PHE A 63 11.18 -0.75 -26.25
N MET A 64 11.40 -2.03 -25.89
CA MET A 64 11.08 -2.50 -24.55
C MET A 64 12.12 -1.99 -23.56
N PRO A 65 11.73 -1.18 -22.55
CA PRO A 65 12.66 -0.76 -21.51
C PRO A 65 13.15 -1.99 -20.74
N ALA A 66 14.35 -1.91 -20.21
CA ALA A 66 14.80 -2.92 -19.27
C ALA A 66 13.79 -3.01 -18.10
N PRO A 67 13.37 -4.23 -17.71
CA PRO A 67 12.43 -4.36 -16.62
C PRO A 67 13.05 -3.83 -15.34
N ASP A 68 12.46 -2.76 -14.80
CA ASP A 68 12.79 -2.24 -13.48
C ASP A 68 11.85 -2.90 -12.47
N PHE A 69 12.29 -4.02 -11.92
CA PHE A 69 11.57 -4.65 -10.83
C PHE A 69 12.00 -3.97 -9.53
N PRO A 70 11.09 -3.33 -8.80
CA PRO A 70 11.41 -2.88 -7.45
C PRO A 70 11.95 -4.07 -6.65
N ALA A 71 13.01 -3.83 -5.89
CA ALA A 71 13.58 -4.86 -5.03
C ALA A 71 12.46 -5.53 -4.23
N ALA A 72 12.47 -6.87 -4.18
CA ALA A 72 11.45 -7.61 -3.45
C ALA A 72 11.26 -6.97 -2.06
N PRO A 73 10.02 -6.82 -1.57
CA PRO A 73 9.75 -6.32 -0.23
C PRO A 73 10.31 -7.32 0.77
N GLY A 74 11.53 -7.12 1.22
CA GLY A 74 12.27 -8.13 1.94
C GLY A 74 13.40 -7.64 2.82
N GLU A 75 13.40 -6.39 3.23
CA GLU A 75 14.17 -6.02 4.41
C GLU A 75 13.19 -5.65 5.51
N ASN A 76 12.94 -6.63 6.39
CA ASN A 76 12.42 -6.37 7.72
C ASN A 76 13.38 -5.38 8.38
N HIS A 77 13.06 -4.09 8.29
CA HIS A 77 13.66 -3.07 9.15
C HIS A 77 13.10 -3.25 10.56
N ASP A 78 13.46 -4.38 11.17
CA ASP A 78 12.92 -4.85 12.45
C ASP A 78 13.56 -4.13 13.64
N GLY A 79 14.00 -2.90 13.47
CA GLY A 79 14.63 -2.08 14.51
C GLY A 79 13.73 -1.02 15.17
N GLY A 80 12.46 -0.90 14.76
CA GLY A 80 11.56 0.11 15.28
C GLY A 80 10.70 -0.37 16.46
N ARG A 81 10.46 0.52 17.44
CA ARG A 81 9.48 0.25 18.49
C ARG A 81 8.07 0.26 17.91
N ARG A 82 7.23 -0.68 18.33
CA ARG A 82 5.85 -0.83 17.86
C ARG A 82 4.87 -0.08 18.77
N LEU A 83 4.04 0.76 18.19
CA LEU A 83 3.03 1.55 18.90
C LEU A 83 1.64 1.22 18.32
N ALA A 84 0.84 0.44 19.07
CA ALA A 84 -0.53 0.13 18.68
C ALA A 84 -1.45 1.36 18.82
N VAL A 85 -2.30 1.57 17.83
CA VAL A 85 -3.30 2.64 17.78
C VAL A 85 -4.64 2.06 17.36
N SER A 86 -5.66 2.27 18.20
CA SER A 86 -7.04 1.88 17.93
C SER A 86 -7.94 3.11 18.11
N GLY A 87 -8.88 3.31 17.18
CA GLY A 87 -9.77 4.47 17.19
C GLY A 87 -8.99 5.79 17.10
N THR A 88 -8.98 6.56 18.20
CA THR A 88 -8.32 7.87 18.23
C THR A 88 -7.24 7.90 19.32
N ARG A 89 -6.02 8.32 18.95
CA ARG A 89 -4.90 8.46 19.87
C ARG A 89 -4.17 9.78 19.71
N VAL A 90 -3.96 10.48 20.82
CA VAL A 90 -3.14 11.71 20.88
C VAL A 90 -1.69 11.34 21.16
N MET A 91 -0.77 11.79 20.34
CA MET A 91 0.68 11.57 20.52
C MET A 91 1.21 12.45 21.64
N ARG A 92 1.72 11.81 22.70
CA ARG A 92 2.37 12.46 23.86
C ARG A 92 3.46 11.53 24.41
N PRO A 93 4.76 11.75 24.18
CA PRO A 93 5.39 12.83 23.40
C PRO A 93 5.18 12.66 21.89
N GLY A 94 5.77 13.58 21.10
CA GLY A 94 5.86 13.43 19.66
C GLY A 94 6.72 12.21 19.28
N VAL A 95 6.48 11.64 18.12
CA VAL A 95 7.19 10.46 17.61
C VAL A 95 7.56 10.62 16.13
N GLU A 96 8.56 9.87 15.69
CA GLU A 96 8.90 9.73 14.28
C GLU A 96 8.56 8.30 13.85
N ALA A 97 7.62 8.15 12.90
CA ALA A 97 7.20 6.87 12.38
C ALA A 97 7.93 6.57 11.07
N ILE A 98 8.49 5.38 10.98
CA ILE A 98 9.16 4.85 9.79
C ILE A 98 8.28 3.92 8.98
N GLY A 99 7.18 3.45 9.57
CA GLY A 99 6.25 2.55 8.92
C GLY A 99 4.95 2.36 9.68
N ILE A 100 4.07 1.58 9.08
CA ILE A 100 2.75 1.24 9.61
C ILE A 100 2.39 -0.18 9.21
N ALA A 101 1.67 -0.89 10.06
CA ALA A 101 1.12 -2.19 9.73
C ALA A 101 -0.34 -2.27 10.19
N PRO A 102 -1.23 -2.94 9.44
CA PRO A 102 -2.54 -3.29 9.96
C PRO A 102 -2.39 -4.30 11.10
N ASP A 103 -3.23 -4.17 12.13
CA ASP A 103 -3.22 -5.04 13.29
C ASP A 103 -4.56 -5.76 13.43
N LEU A 104 -5.62 -5.05 13.77
CA LEU A 104 -6.98 -5.58 13.77
C LEU A 104 -7.76 -5.04 12.58
N ILE A 105 -8.18 -5.94 11.68
CA ILE A 105 -8.98 -5.61 10.53
C ILE A 105 -10.44 -6.03 10.79
N PRO A 106 -11.42 -5.13 10.62
CA PRO A 106 -12.83 -5.47 10.79
C PRO A 106 -13.32 -6.44 9.70
N ALA A 107 -14.46 -7.09 9.92
CA ALA A 107 -15.05 -8.04 8.99
C ALA A 107 -15.35 -7.46 7.59
N THR A 108 -15.49 -6.13 7.49
CA THR A 108 -15.63 -5.41 6.21
C THR A 108 -14.35 -5.46 5.36
N GLY A 109 -13.21 -5.85 5.95
CA GLY A 109 -11.91 -5.85 5.28
C GLY A 109 -11.36 -4.46 4.98
N SER A 110 -11.93 -3.39 5.55
CA SER A 110 -11.51 -2.02 5.27
C SER A 110 -11.04 -1.31 6.54
N LEU A 111 -9.95 -0.55 6.42
CA LEU A 111 -9.51 0.41 7.43
C LEU A 111 -8.85 1.62 6.77
N GLN A 112 -8.95 2.75 7.44
CA GLN A 112 -8.26 3.97 7.09
C GLN A 112 -7.60 4.57 8.33
N ALA A 113 -6.37 5.06 8.19
CA ALA A 113 -5.69 5.80 9.25
C ALA A 113 -5.16 7.13 8.73
N VAL A 114 -5.39 8.19 9.47
CA VAL A 114 -4.90 9.54 9.20
C VAL A 114 -4.27 10.15 10.44
N ALA A 115 -3.32 11.06 10.25
CA ALA A 115 -2.76 11.88 11.31
C ALA A 115 -3.20 13.34 11.12
N ARG A 116 -3.83 13.91 12.14
CA ARG A 116 -4.16 15.34 12.20
C ARG A 116 -3.13 16.04 13.08
N LYS A 117 -2.26 16.82 12.48
CA LYS A 117 -1.20 17.59 13.17
C LYS A 117 -1.77 18.82 13.88
N PRO A 118 -1.09 19.36 14.91
CA PRO A 118 -1.55 20.54 15.64
C PRO A 118 -1.69 21.81 14.78
N ASP A 119 -0.97 21.89 13.67
CA ASP A 119 -1.04 22.96 12.66
C ASP A 119 -2.23 22.82 11.71
N GLY A 120 -3.07 21.78 11.87
CA GLY A 120 -4.23 21.50 11.05
C GLY A 120 -3.94 20.66 9.80
N VAL A 121 -2.69 20.32 9.52
CA VAL A 121 -2.34 19.43 8.41
C VAL A 121 -2.88 18.02 8.67
N ILE A 122 -3.53 17.46 7.67
CA ILE A 122 -3.99 16.06 7.68
C ILE A 122 -3.05 15.25 6.80
N GLU A 123 -2.37 14.29 7.43
CA GLU A 123 -1.44 13.37 6.77
C GLU A 123 -2.13 12.01 6.58
N PRO A 124 -2.34 11.54 5.34
CA PRO A 124 -2.82 10.19 5.08
C PRO A 124 -1.74 9.18 5.47
N LEU A 125 -2.11 8.17 6.27
CA LEU A 125 -1.15 7.15 6.71
C LEU A 125 -1.28 5.86 5.94
N ILE A 126 -2.49 5.29 5.91
CA ILE A 126 -2.81 4.08 5.15
C ILE A 126 -4.32 3.97 4.94
N TRP A 127 -4.71 3.51 3.77
CA TRP A 127 -6.07 3.06 3.50
C TRP A 127 -6.03 1.67 2.89
N ILE A 128 -6.77 0.75 3.48
CA ILE A 128 -7.02 -0.60 2.99
C ILE A 128 -8.51 -0.70 2.70
N GLU A 129 -8.88 -1.05 1.48
CA GLU A 129 -10.29 -1.15 1.06
C GLU A 129 -10.79 -2.60 1.15
N LYS A 130 -9.99 -3.56 0.70
CA LYS A 130 -10.31 -5.00 0.68
C LYS A 130 -9.11 -5.80 1.18
N PHE A 131 -9.01 -5.96 2.49
CA PHE A 131 -7.90 -6.66 3.09
C PHE A 131 -7.83 -8.14 2.68
N ASN A 132 -6.69 -8.53 2.15
CA ASN A 132 -6.36 -9.93 1.91
C ASN A 132 -5.31 -10.38 2.94
N PRO A 133 -5.65 -11.29 3.87
CA PRO A 133 -4.72 -11.73 4.92
C PRO A 133 -3.46 -12.44 4.38
N LYS A 134 -3.48 -12.93 3.15
CA LYS A 134 -2.29 -13.50 2.50
C LYS A 134 -1.20 -12.46 2.21
N PHE A 135 -1.56 -11.18 2.18
CA PHE A 135 -0.67 -10.05 1.89
C PHE A 135 -0.53 -9.14 3.12
N ASN A 136 -0.63 -9.71 4.31
CA ASN A 136 -0.45 -8.95 5.56
C ASN A 136 1.03 -8.66 5.78
N GLU A 137 1.42 -7.40 5.56
CA GLU A 137 2.78 -6.93 5.64
C GLU A 137 2.88 -5.58 6.36
N SER A 138 4.11 -5.18 6.66
CA SER A 138 4.41 -3.83 7.15
C SER A 138 4.73 -2.91 5.98
N TYR A 139 4.18 -1.72 6.00
CA TYR A 139 4.35 -0.67 5.00
C TYR A 139 5.34 0.36 5.54
N TYR A 140 6.45 0.56 4.85
CA TYR A 140 7.48 1.51 5.27
C TYR A 140 7.33 2.82 4.50
N PHE A 141 7.18 3.92 5.22
CA PHE A 141 7.06 5.24 4.61
C PHE A 141 8.29 5.58 3.78
N ARG A 142 8.09 6.25 2.64
CA ARG A 142 9.18 6.69 1.77
C ARG A 142 10.12 7.61 2.53
N GLU A 143 9.56 8.55 3.28
CA GLU A 143 10.25 9.38 4.26
C GLU A 143 9.63 9.18 5.64
N PRO A 144 10.44 9.17 6.72
CA PRO A 144 9.91 9.07 8.06
C PRO A 144 8.94 10.21 8.37
N LEU A 145 7.76 9.88 8.87
CA LEU A 145 6.73 10.86 9.21
C LEU A 145 6.91 11.35 10.65
N ARG A 146 6.98 12.68 10.81
CA ARG A 146 7.07 13.30 12.13
C ARG A 146 5.70 13.69 12.65
N PHE A 147 5.37 13.20 13.81
CA PHE A 147 4.15 13.53 14.55
C PHE A 147 4.51 14.31 15.80
N PRO A 148 4.42 15.65 15.79
CA PRO A 148 4.63 16.47 16.99
C PRO A 148 3.70 16.08 18.13
N ALA A 149 4.06 16.44 19.36
CA ALA A 149 3.15 16.30 20.50
C ALA A 149 1.82 17.02 20.20
N GLY A 150 0.70 16.37 20.53
CA GLY A 150 -0.64 16.86 20.18
C GLY A 150 -1.17 16.38 18.84
N THR A 151 -0.37 15.71 18.01
CA THR A 151 -0.89 15.03 16.80
C THR A 151 -1.92 13.98 17.19
N ILE A 152 -3.04 13.95 16.48
CA ILE A 152 -4.13 13.00 16.69
C ILE A 152 -4.06 11.99 15.56
N ILE A 153 -3.85 10.71 15.89
CA ILE A 153 -3.99 9.60 14.95
C ILE A 153 -5.41 9.07 15.04
N GLU A 154 -6.09 9.01 13.90
CA GLU A 154 -7.47 8.53 13.81
C GLU A 154 -7.49 7.27 12.93
N VAL A 155 -8.05 6.18 13.46
CA VAL A 155 -8.25 4.91 12.75
C VAL A 155 -9.75 4.68 12.59
N THR A 156 -10.18 4.43 11.37
CA THR A 156 -11.58 4.19 11.02
C THR A 156 -11.71 2.83 10.32
N PRO A 157 -12.71 2.01 10.68
CA PRO A 157 -13.66 2.19 11.78
C PRO A 157 -12.99 2.05 13.15
N LYS A 158 -13.65 2.49 14.21
CA LYS A 158 -13.11 2.43 15.61
C LYS A 158 -12.80 1.01 16.08
N THR A 159 -13.34 0.00 15.40
CA THR A 159 -13.08 -1.43 15.64
C THR A 159 -11.79 -1.91 15.01
N ALA A 160 -11.15 -1.10 14.15
CA ALA A 160 -9.87 -1.39 13.55
C ALA A 160 -8.71 -0.90 14.42
N SER A 161 -7.54 -1.51 14.24
CA SER A 161 -6.29 -1.02 14.80
C SER A 161 -5.12 -1.15 13.83
N ILE A 162 -4.14 -0.31 14.05
CA ILE A 162 -2.86 -0.30 13.35
C ILE A 162 -1.71 -0.33 14.34
N VAL A 163 -0.55 -0.70 13.87
CA VAL A 163 0.73 -0.53 14.59
C VAL A 163 1.59 0.47 13.83
N LEU A 164 1.96 1.57 14.47
CA LEU A 164 3.02 2.45 13.97
C LEU A 164 4.38 1.86 14.35
N ILE A 165 5.30 1.83 13.39
CA ILE A 165 6.70 1.45 13.59
C ILE A 165 7.46 2.77 13.77
N ILE A 166 7.97 2.99 14.96
CA ILE A 166 8.60 4.27 15.35
C ILE A 166 10.06 4.08 15.68
N LYS A 167 10.88 5.10 15.42
CA LYS A 167 12.29 5.14 15.83
C LYS A 167 12.43 5.16 17.34
#